data_33ad21989de03d1fbb639130be295cdf
#
_entry.id   33ad21989de03d1fbb639130be295cdf
#
_cell.length_a   1.000
_cell.length_b   1.000
_cell.length_c   1.000
_cell.angle_alpha   90.00
_cell.angle_beta   90.00
_cell.angle_gamma   90.00
#
_symmetry.space_group_name_H-M   'P 1'
#
loop_
_entity.id
_entity.type
_entity.pdbx_description
1 polymer ?
#
loop_
_entity_poly.entity_id
_entity_poly.type
_entity_poly.pdbx_seq_one_letter_code
_entity_poly.pdbx_strand_id
1 'polypeptide(L)'
;MGNAVFEFPLKEKVRNYLRVEQLLGQLKISAKSEHQQLQLVFFQQLFELLDLVERLDLRSDLSKDLEAHEKNLVYWSKHPKIDSTALEQALKTVLTLREKLKNDRRFGSALKEDKLLSAIRQRFAIPGGACSFDLPNLHFWLQQPLEKRHIEIAQWLETLALLDDAIAVSLSFIRERGQFINVTAENGFYQGVAEDKNELIRVRCRVDEGYYPTLSGNKYRYALRFMLFTTNENGSSAMENHVQFQLAAC
;
A
#
# COMPACT_ATOMS: atom_id res chain seq x y z
N MET A 1 2.82 9.54 23.64
CA MET A 1 1.47 9.77 23.13
C MET A 1 1.49 9.53 21.62
N GLY A 2 0.81 8.50 21.14
CA GLY A 2 0.89 8.08 19.74
C GLY A 2 -0.17 8.75 18.87
N ASN A 3 0.26 9.41 17.80
CA ASN A 3 -0.63 9.83 16.73
C ASN A 3 -0.72 8.71 15.69
N ALA A 4 -1.91 8.42 15.20
CA ALA A 4 -2.14 7.56 14.04
C ALA A 4 -2.54 8.40 12.83
N VAL A 5 -2.08 7.98 11.65
CA VAL A 5 -2.50 8.56 10.38
C VAL A 5 -3.36 7.52 9.67
N PHE A 6 -4.58 7.92 9.36
CA PHE A 6 -5.54 7.14 8.58
C PHE A 6 -5.58 7.69 7.16
N GLU A 7 -5.57 6.82 6.17
CA GLU A 7 -5.54 7.18 4.76
C GLU A 7 -6.81 6.65 4.06
N PHE A 8 -7.56 7.57 3.46
CA PHE A 8 -8.83 7.28 2.80
C PHE A 8 -8.75 7.65 1.32
N PRO A 9 -8.62 6.68 0.42
CA PRO A 9 -8.54 6.94 -1.01
C PRO A 9 -9.87 7.40 -1.58
N LEU A 10 -9.84 8.50 -2.34
CA LEU A 10 -10.99 9.02 -3.09
C LEU A 10 -11.05 8.46 -4.53
N LYS A 11 -9.91 7.99 -5.04
CA LYS A 11 -9.78 7.38 -6.37
C LYS A 11 -9.50 5.87 -6.24
N GLU A 12 -10.10 5.07 -7.12
CA GLU A 12 -9.93 3.61 -7.07
C GLU A 12 -8.47 3.18 -7.30
N LYS A 13 -7.75 3.85 -8.21
CA LYS A 13 -6.32 3.56 -8.41
C LYS A 13 -5.50 3.71 -7.14
N VAL A 14 -5.75 4.77 -6.34
CA VAL A 14 -5.03 5.01 -5.07
C VAL A 14 -5.38 3.95 -4.03
N ARG A 15 -6.65 3.51 -4.00
CA ARG A 15 -7.06 2.38 -3.15
C ARG A 15 -6.27 1.12 -3.48
N ASN A 16 -6.09 0.84 -4.76
CA ASN A 16 -5.31 -0.31 -5.22
C ASN A 16 -3.83 -0.17 -4.86
N TYR A 17 -3.25 1.03 -4.99
CA TYR A 17 -1.86 1.30 -4.58
C TYR A 17 -1.64 1.06 -3.08
N LEU A 18 -2.54 1.55 -2.23
CA LEU A 18 -2.46 1.35 -0.78
C LEU A 18 -2.58 -0.14 -0.40
N ARG A 19 -3.44 -0.91 -1.09
CA ARG A 19 -3.54 -2.37 -0.89
C ARG A 19 -2.25 -3.09 -1.29
N VAL A 20 -1.68 -2.72 -2.43
CA VAL A 20 -0.41 -3.30 -2.90
C VAL A 20 0.73 -2.92 -1.96
N GLU A 21 0.84 -1.66 -1.53
CA GLU A 21 1.84 -1.21 -0.55
C GLU A 21 1.73 -2.01 0.77
N GLN A 22 0.51 -2.22 1.27
CA GLN A 22 0.26 -2.99 2.49
C GLN A 22 0.74 -4.45 2.35
N LEU A 23 0.40 -5.11 1.26
CA LEU A 23 0.81 -6.50 1.01
C LEU A 23 2.33 -6.62 0.81
N LEU A 24 2.95 -5.69 0.07
CA LEU A 24 4.41 -5.65 -0.09
C LEU A 24 5.13 -5.40 1.25
N GLY A 25 4.58 -4.52 2.09
CA GLY A 25 5.10 -4.29 3.44
C GLY A 25 5.06 -5.55 4.31
N GLN A 26 3.94 -6.27 4.30
CA GLN A 26 3.78 -7.53 5.03
C GLN A 26 4.73 -8.62 4.51
N LEU A 27 4.87 -8.73 3.17
CA LEU A 27 5.83 -9.65 2.55
C LEU A 27 7.27 -9.40 3.01
N LYS A 28 7.70 -8.14 3.04
CA LYS A 28 9.04 -7.76 3.49
C LYS A 28 9.30 -8.11 4.96
N ILE A 29 8.26 -8.03 5.80
CA ILE A 29 8.36 -8.40 7.23
C ILE A 29 8.42 -9.93 7.37
N SER A 30 7.51 -10.67 6.74
CA SER A 30 7.45 -12.13 6.84
C SER A 30 8.65 -12.83 6.18
N ALA A 31 9.22 -12.23 5.13
CA ALA A 31 10.43 -12.70 4.45
C ALA A 31 11.67 -12.79 5.37
N LYS A 32 11.75 -11.93 6.37
CA LYS A 32 12.87 -11.89 7.33
C LYS A 32 12.75 -12.91 8.45
N SER A 33 11.64 -13.63 8.52
CA SER A 33 11.37 -14.55 9.62
C SER A 33 12.17 -15.85 9.49
N GLU A 34 12.69 -16.30 10.62
CA GLU A 34 13.32 -17.61 10.77
C GLU A 34 12.30 -18.73 11.04
N HIS A 35 11.11 -18.35 11.54
CA HIS A 35 10.06 -19.30 11.92
C HIS A 35 9.31 -19.82 10.69
N GLN A 36 9.24 -21.14 10.55
CA GLN A 36 8.54 -21.80 9.45
C GLN A 36 7.07 -21.35 9.31
N GLN A 37 6.37 -21.17 10.43
CA GLN A 37 4.96 -20.72 10.41
C GLN A 37 4.81 -19.31 9.81
N LEU A 38 5.74 -18.41 10.08
CA LEU A 38 5.72 -17.07 9.49
C LEU A 38 6.15 -17.08 8.01
N GLN A 39 6.92 -18.07 7.60
CA GLN A 39 7.20 -18.29 6.17
C GLN A 39 5.97 -18.83 5.43
N LEU A 40 5.07 -19.58 6.08
CA LEU A 40 3.77 -19.90 5.49
C LEU A 40 2.92 -18.64 5.28
N VAL A 41 2.98 -17.69 6.22
CA VAL A 41 2.31 -16.38 6.07
C VAL A 41 2.91 -15.60 4.88
N PHE A 42 4.23 -15.69 4.65
CA PHE A 42 4.84 -15.11 3.46
C PHE A 42 4.22 -15.64 2.17
N PHE A 43 4.06 -16.96 2.02
CA PHE A 43 3.42 -17.52 0.82
C PHE A 43 1.96 -17.08 0.68
N GLN A 44 1.20 -17.05 1.77
CA GLN A 44 -0.18 -16.56 1.72
C GLN A 44 -0.26 -15.14 1.20
N GLN A 45 0.55 -14.23 1.75
CA GLN A 45 0.60 -12.82 1.35
C GLN A 45 1.09 -12.65 -0.09
N LEU A 46 2.07 -13.48 -0.52
CA LEU A 46 2.55 -13.50 -1.90
C LEU A 46 1.42 -13.84 -2.88
N PHE A 47 0.61 -14.85 -2.57
CA PHE A 47 -0.49 -15.26 -3.43
C PHE A 47 -1.63 -14.24 -3.42
N GLU A 48 -1.95 -13.63 -2.28
CA GLU A 48 -2.90 -12.51 -2.20
C GLU A 48 -2.44 -11.32 -3.06
N LEU A 49 -1.14 -10.97 -3.02
CA LEU A 49 -0.58 -9.94 -3.87
C LEU A 49 -0.68 -10.30 -5.36
N LEU A 50 -0.33 -11.53 -5.73
CA LEU A 50 -0.43 -12.01 -7.12
C LEU A 50 -1.88 -11.97 -7.60
N ASP A 51 -2.85 -12.41 -6.79
CA ASP A 51 -4.27 -12.36 -7.12
C ASP A 51 -4.78 -10.93 -7.34
N LEU A 52 -4.29 -9.98 -6.53
CA LEU A 52 -4.62 -8.57 -6.68
C LEU A 52 -4.04 -7.98 -7.97
N VAL A 53 -2.73 -8.19 -8.19
CA VAL A 53 -2.00 -7.66 -9.37
C VAL A 53 -2.54 -8.23 -10.68
N GLU A 54 -3.03 -9.47 -10.68
CA GLU A 54 -3.62 -10.11 -11.87
C GLU A 54 -4.91 -9.45 -12.33
N ARG A 55 -5.71 -8.94 -11.37
CA ARG A 55 -7.02 -8.33 -11.64
C ARG A 55 -6.94 -6.86 -12.00
N LEU A 56 -5.79 -6.22 -11.77
CA LEU A 56 -5.61 -4.79 -11.93
C LEU A 56 -4.68 -4.46 -13.10
N ASP A 57 -4.95 -3.37 -13.80
CA ASP A 57 -4.03 -2.81 -14.79
C ASP A 57 -3.08 -1.78 -14.15
N LEU A 58 -2.36 -2.23 -13.11
CA LEU A 58 -1.43 -1.38 -12.37
C LEU A 58 -0.36 -0.76 -13.26
N ARG A 59 0.07 -1.47 -14.29
CA ARG A 59 1.12 -0.96 -15.19
C ARG A 59 0.67 0.27 -15.97
N SER A 60 -0.56 0.26 -16.48
CA SER A 60 -1.13 1.41 -17.19
C SER A 60 -1.31 2.61 -16.25
N ASP A 61 -1.84 2.37 -15.04
CA ASP A 61 -2.06 3.42 -14.07
C ASP A 61 -0.74 4.04 -13.59
N LEU A 62 0.24 3.22 -13.21
CA LEU A 62 1.58 3.68 -12.79
C LEU A 62 2.31 4.42 -13.92
N SER A 63 2.21 3.94 -15.17
CA SER A 63 2.85 4.62 -16.31
C SER A 63 2.28 6.02 -16.52
N LYS A 64 0.95 6.19 -16.41
CA LYS A 64 0.28 7.50 -16.51
C LYS A 64 0.67 8.42 -15.35
N ASP A 65 0.71 7.90 -14.12
CA ASP A 65 1.06 8.69 -12.95
C ASP A 65 2.52 9.15 -13.00
N LEU A 66 3.46 8.26 -13.32
CA LEU A 66 4.87 8.62 -13.47
C LEU A 66 5.10 9.62 -14.63
N GLU A 67 4.33 9.52 -15.72
CA GLU A 67 4.38 10.55 -16.78
C GLU A 67 3.87 11.91 -16.28
N ALA A 68 2.82 11.94 -15.48
CA ALA A 68 2.31 13.16 -14.88
C ALA A 68 3.32 13.75 -13.87
N HIS A 69 3.98 12.90 -13.07
CA HIS A 69 5.02 13.32 -12.13
C HIS A 69 6.24 13.90 -12.87
N GLU A 70 6.70 13.27 -13.95
CA GLU A 70 7.76 13.83 -14.77
C GLU A 70 7.43 15.22 -15.30
N LYS A 71 6.24 15.40 -15.88
CA LYS A 71 5.79 16.71 -16.39
C LYS A 71 5.80 17.77 -15.29
N ASN A 72 5.35 17.42 -14.08
CA ASN A 72 5.35 18.33 -12.94
C ASN A 72 6.76 18.66 -12.47
N LEU A 73 7.66 17.68 -12.37
CA LEU A 73 9.05 17.90 -11.97
C LEU A 73 9.79 18.77 -12.99
N VAL A 74 9.60 18.54 -14.30
CA VAL A 74 10.17 19.38 -15.37
C VAL A 74 9.59 20.80 -15.32
N TYR A 75 8.33 20.98 -14.98
CA TYR A 75 7.75 22.30 -14.77
C TYR A 75 8.41 23.01 -13.59
N TRP A 76 8.56 22.33 -12.45
CA TRP A 76 9.17 22.90 -11.24
C TRP A 76 10.66 23.19 -11.39
N SER A 77 11.40 22.49 -12.25
CA SER A 77 12.83 22.76 -12.48
C SER A 77 13.11 24.17 -13.01
N LYS A 78 12.09 24.85 -13.51
CA LYS A 78 12.19 26.24 -13.98
C LYS A 78 12.02 27.27 -12.85
N HIS A 79 11.69 26.85 -11.62
CA HIS A 79 11.48 27.76 -10.51
C HIS A 79 12.75 27.93 -9.66
N PRO A 80 13.27 29.17 -9.50
CA PRO A 80 14.57 29.43 -8.87
C PRO A 80 14.64 29.17 -7.36
N LYS A 81 13.53 28.86 -6.70
CA LYS A 81 13.44 28.61 -5.25
C LYS A 81 13.41 27.11 -4.88
N ILE A 82 13.54 26.23 -5.84
CA ILE A 82 13.45 24.77 -5.59
C ILE A 82 14.87 24.22 -5.44
N ASP A 83 15.03 23.28 -4.51
CA ASP A 83 16.27 22.52 -4.38
C ASP A 83 16.51 21.69 -5.64
N SER A 84 17.49 22.13 -6.44
CA SER A 84 17.82 21.50 -7.71
C SER A 84 18.30 20.07 -7.54
N THR A 85 19.01 19.76 -6.46
CA THR A 85 19.58 18.43 -6.21
C THR A 85 18.48 17.39 -5.91
N ALA A 86 17.55 17.73 -5.04
CA ALA A 86 16.42 16.86 -4.72
C ALA A 86 15.52 16.66 -5.93
N LEU A 87 15.28 17.72 -6.70
CA LEU A 87 14.48 17.66 -7.92
C LEU A 87 15.13 16.77 -9.00
N GLU A 88 16.43 16.90 -9.23
CA GLU A 88 17.17 16.07 -10.18
C GLU A 88 17.14 14.59 -9.80
N GLN A 89 17.29 14.28 -8.52
CA GLN A 89 17.17 12.90 -8.02
C GLN A 89 15.77 12.34 -8.23
N ALA A 90 14.74 13.11 -7.91
CA ALA A 90 13.34 12.70 -8.13
C ALA A 90 13.06 12.47 -9.61
N LEU A 91 13.51 13.39 -10.49
CA LEU A 91 13.35 13.26 -11.93
C LEU A 91 14.07 12.02 -12.47
N LYS A 92 15.32 11.79 -12.06
CA LYS A 92 16.08 10.58 -12.43
C LYS A 92 15.37 9.31 -12.02
N THR A 93 14.83 9.27 -10.81
CA THR A 93 14.07 8.10 -10.30
C THR A 93 12.83 7.84 -11.15
N VAL A 94 12.03 8.88 -11.41
CA VAL A 94 10.81 8.77 -12.24
C VAL A 94 11.13 8.31 -13.66
N LEU A 95 12.15 8.87 -14.30
CA LEU A 95 12.58 8.47 -15.65
C LEU A 95 13.06 7.02 -15.70
N THR A 96 13.83 6.59 -14.70
CA THR A 96 14.32 5.21 -14.62
C THR A 96 13.16 4.21 -14.45
N LEU A 97 12.19 4.52 -13.59
CA LEU A 97 11.00 3.69 -13.38
C LEU A 97 10.14 3.62 -14.65
N ARG A 98 9.93 4.74 -15.33
CA ARG A 98 9.19 4.77 -16.60
C ARG A 98 9.83 3.90 -17.67
N GLU A 99 11.16 3.97 -17.81
CA GLU A 99 11.89 3.17 -18.79
C GLU A 99 11.80 1.66 -18.46
N LYS A 100 11.99 1.29 -17.18
CA LYS A 100 11.80 -0.10 -16.72
C LYS A 100 10.38 -0.58 -16.99
N LEU A 101 9.35 0.22 -16.65
CA LEU A 101 7.96 -0.14 -16.88
C LEU A 101 7.61 -0.38 -18.34
N LYS A 102 8.24 0.31 -19.28
CA LYS A 102 8.03 0.08 -20.73
C LYS A 102 8.56 -1.28 -21.18
N ASN A 103 9.71 -1.69 -20.65
CA ASN A 103 10.50 -2.81 -21.15
C ASN A 103 10.27 -4.11 -20.38
N ASP A 104 9.69 -4.04 -19.18
CA ASP A 104 9.52 -5.19 -18.30
C ASP A 104 8.28 -6.03 -18.67
N ARG A 105 8.25 -7.25 -18.16
CA ARG A 105 7.11 -8.16 -18.25
C ARG A 105 5.96 -7.70 -17.35
N ARG A 106 4.80 -8.32 -17.51
CA ARG A 106 3.67 -8.13 -16.58
C ARG A 106 4.10 -8.49 -15.16
N PHE A 107 3.75 -7.64 -14.19
CA PHE A 107 4.04 -7.88 -12.77
C PHE A 107 3.60 -9.28 -12.32
N GLY A 108 4.48 -9.96 -11.58
CA GLY A 108 4.22 -11.30 -11.05
C GLY A 108 4.32 -12.44 -12.07
N SER A 109 4.60 -12.18 -13.36
CA SER A 109 4.68 -13.25 -14.38
C SER A 109 5.77 -14.27 -14.06
N ALA A 110 6.96 -13.83 -13.64
CA ALA A 110 8.06 -14.70 -13.26
C ALA A 110 7.71 -15.62 -12.07
N LEU A 111 6.96 -15.09 -11.10
CA LEU A 111 6.52 -15.87 -9.93
C LEU A 111 5.48 -16.94 -10.29
N LYS A 112 4.67 -16.69 -11.31
CA LYS A 112 3.71 -17.69 -11.82
C LYS A 112 4.38 -18.81 -12.60
N GLU A 113 5.47 -18.51 -13.28
CA GLU A 113 6.27 -19.48 -14.03
C GLU A 113 7.10 -20.37 -13.09
N ASP A 114 7.29 -19.94 -11.83
CA ASP A 114 7.98 -20.74 -10.81
C ASP A 114 7.16 -21.98 -10.44
N LYS A 115 7.76 -23.16 -10.64
CA LYS A 115 7.07 -24.46 -10.45
C LYS A 115 6.71 -24.71 -8.99
N LEU A 116 7.58 -24.30 -8.04
CA LEU A 116 7.31 -24.49 -6.61
C LEU A 116 6.17 -23.58 -6.17
N LEU A 117 6.24 -22.28 -6.50
CA LEU A 117 5.19 -21.31 -6.16
C LEU A 117 3.85 -21.68 -6.78
N SER A 118 3.83 -22.10 -8.04
CA SER A 118 2.61 -22.54 -8.73
C SER A 118 1.96 -23.74 -8.04
N ALA A 119 2.73 -24.75 -7.67
CA ALA A 119 2.23 -25.93 -6.97
C ALA A 119 1.68 -25.58 -5.57
N ILE A 120 2.36 -24.70 -4.83
CA ILE A 120 1.92 -24.25 -3.50
C ILE A 120 0.62 -23.45 -3.62
N ARG A 121 0.55 -22.50 -4.54
CA ARG A 121 -0.62 -21.62 -4.72
C ARG A 121 -1.92 -22.40 -4.94
N GLN A 122 -1.88 -23.48 -5.72
CA GLN A 122 -3.07 -24.30 -5.97
C GLN A 122 -3.66 -24.90 -4.69
N ARG A 123 -2.82 -25.27 -3.73
CA ARG A 123 -3.24 -25.90 -2.47
C ARG A 123 -3.60 -24.86 -1.40
N PHE A 124 -2.97 -23.71 -1.40
CA PHE A 124 -3.31 -22.60 -0.49
C PHE A 124 -4.75 -22.08 -0.69
N ALA A 125 -5.34 -22.28 -1.85
CA ALA A 125 -6.75 -22.00 -2.09
C ALA A 125 -7.71 -22.93 -1.33
N ILE A 126 -7.23 -24.06 -0.79
CA ILE A 126 -8.01 -25.04 -0.03
C ILE A 126 -7.81 -24.76 1.47
N PRO A 127 -8.89 -24.62 2.28
CA PRO A 127 -8.75 -24.48 3.72
C PRO A 127 -7.93 -25.63 4.32
N GLY A 128 -6.84 -25.29 5.04
CA GLY A 128 -5.93 -26.27 5.60
C GLY A 128 -4.98 -26.96 4.61
N GLY A 129 -4.96 -26.56 3.34
CA GLY A 129 -4.17 -27.18 2.27
C GLY A 129 -2.65 -27.00 2.38
N ALA A 130 -2.15 -26.33 3.43
CA ALA A 130 -0.72 -26.22 3.73
C ALA A 130 -0.15 -27.39 4.56
N CYS A 131 -0.95 -28.43 4.82
CA CYS A 131 -0.48 -29.62 5.53
C CYS A 131 0.60 -30.36 4.75
N SER A 132 1.49 -31.05 5.47
CA SER A 132 2.64 -31.76 4.87
C SER A 132 2.25 -32.86 3.87
N PHE A 133 1.10 -33.50 4.05
CA PHE A 133 0.58 -34.51 3.13
C PHE A 133 0.01 -33.93 1.84
N ASP A 134 -0.54 -32.69 1.90
CA ASP A 134 -1.04 -31.96 0.73
C ASP A 134 0.08 -31.27 -0.06
N LEU A 135 1.09 -30.76 0.67
CA LEU A 135 2.23 -30.03 0.13
C LEU A 135 3.57 -30.58 0.64
N PRO A 136 3.96 -31.81 0.28
CA PRO A 136 5.23 -32.41 0.71
C PRO A 136 6.44 -31.61 0.20
N ASN A 137 6.36 -30.98 -0.96
CA ASN A 137 7.39 -30.10 -1.51
C ASN A 137 7.59 -28.82 -0.66
N LEU A 138 6.52 -28.18 -0.20
CA LEU A 138 6.61 -27.05 0.71
C LEU A 138 7.16 -27.47 2.06
N HIS A 139 6.69 -28.60 2.60
CA HIS A 139 7.21 -29.15 3.85
C HIS A 139 8.72 -29.42 3.75
N PHE A 140 9.18 -30.05 2.66
CA PHE A 140 10.60 -30.25 2.39
C PHE A 140 11.36 -28.91 2.29
N TRP A 141 10.80 -27.92 1.59
CA TRP A 141 11.40 -26.59 1.46
C TRP A 141 11.56 -25.92 2.83
N LEU A 142 10.56 -26.00 3.70
CA LEU A 142 10.61 -25.45 5.06
C LEU A 142 11.68 -26.11 5.95
N GLN A 143 12.12 -27.35 5.64
CA GLN A 143 13.19 -28.04 6.35
C GLN A 143 14.59 -27.70 5.77
N GLN A 144 14.68 -26.98 4.65
CA GLN A 144 15.98 -26.56 4.13
C GLN A 144 16.69 -25.59 5.08
N PRO A 145 18.04 -25.47 4.99
CA PRO A 145 18.78 -24.45 5.75
C PRO A 145 18.19 -23.05 5.56
N LEU A 146 18.15 -22.28 6.64
CA LEU A 146 17.54 -20.96 6.66
C LEU A 146 18.13 -20.03 5.58
N GLU A 147 19.46 -20.04 5.42
CA GLU A 147 20.17 -19.23 4.43
C GLU A 147 19.68 -19.53 3.01
N LYS A 148 19.47 -20.82 2.67
CA LYS A 148 18.96 -21.20 1.36
C LYS A 148 17.54 -20.67 1.13
N ARG A 149 16.66 -20.81 2.13
CA ARG A 149 15.29 -20.29 2.07
C ARG A 149 15.27 -18.76 1.90
N HIS A 150 16.12 -18.05 2.62
CA HIS A 150 16.22 -16.58 2.50
C HIS A 150 16.75 -16.13 1.14
N ILE A 151 17.68 -16.87 0.53
CA ILE A 151 18.16 -16.58 -0.83
C ILE A 151 17.01 -16.72 -1.84
N GLU A 152 16.23 -17.81 -1.77
CA GLU A 152 15.10 -18.02 -2.68
C GLU A 152 13.99 -16.98 -2.46
N ILE A 153 13.65 -16.65 -1.20
CA ILE A 153 12.70 -15.57 -0.88
C ILE A 153 13.19 -14.23 -1.45
N ALA A 154 14.46 -13.91 -1.30
CA ALA A 154 15.03 -12.66 -1.84
C ALA A 154 14.95 -12.62 -3.37
N GLN A 155 15.18 -13.73 -4.07
CA GLN A 155 15.02 -13.82 -5.52
C GLN A 155 13.56 -13.59 -5.94
N TRP A 156 12.59 -14.14 -5.23
CA TRP A 156 11.17 -13.89 -5.50
C TRP A 156 10.79 -12.43 -5.26
N LEU A 157 11.26 -11.82 -4.17
CA LEU A 157 11.00 -10.41 -3.88
C LEU A 157 11.65 -9.46 -4.90
N GLU A 158 12.83 -9.80 -5.42
CA GLU A 158 13.51 -9.00 -6.45
C GLU A 158 12.65 -8.86 -7.70
N THR A 159 11.87 -9.89 -8.07
CA THR A 159 10.95 -9.82 -9.21
C THR A 159 9.80 -8.82 -9.00
N LEU A 160 9.55 -8.40 -7.76
CA LEU A 160 8.53 -7.43 -7.37
C LEU A 160 9.11 -6.02 -7.12
N ALA A 161 10.45 -5.86 -7.18
CA ALA A 161 11.12 -4.60 -6.85
C ALA A 161 10.62 -3.42 -7.69
N LEU A 162 10.44 -3.61 -9.00
CA LEU A 162 9.91 -2.55 -9.87
C LEU A 162 8.48 -2.12 -9.48
N LEU A 163 7.63 -3.06 -9.10
CA LEU A 163 6.28 -2.76 -8.61
C LEU A 163 6.33 -1.97 -7.30
N ASP A 164 7.17 -2.43 -6.38
CA ASP A 164 7.36 -1.80 -5.07
C ASP A 164 7.85 -0.36 -5.20
N ASP A 165 8.90 -0.13 -5.97
CA ASP A 165 9.46 1.19 -6.21
C ASP A 165 8.45 2.13 -6.89
N ALA A 166 7.74 1.64 -7.90
CA ALA A 166 6.76 2.45 -8.63
C ALA A 166 5.56 2.84 -7.74
N ILE A 167 5.06 1.92 -6.90
CA ILE A 167 4.00 2.20 -5.92
C ILE A 167 4.49 3.20 -4.87
N ALA A 168 5.68 2.99 -4.30
CA ALA A 168 6.25 3.86 -3.27
C ALA A 168 6.43 5.30 -3.79
N VAL A 169 6.99 5.47 -4.99
CA VAL A 169 7.16 6.77 -5.61
C VAL A 169 5.80 7.43 -5.89
N SER A 170 4.85 6.71 -6.49
CA SER A 170 3.53 7.27 -6.81
C SER A 170 2.77 7.71 -5.56
N LEU A 171 2.79 6.91 -4.49
CA LEU A 171 2.15 7.26 -3.22
C LEU A 171 2.87 8.40 -2.49
N SER A 172 4.21 8.51 -2.55
CA SER A 172 4.93 9.63 -1.95
C SER A 172 4.51 10.95 -2.60
N PHE A 173 4.46 11.02 -3.92
CA PHE A 173 4.00 12.21 -4.64
C PHE A 173 2.55 12.59 -4.27
N ILE A 174 1.65 11.61 -4.11
CA ILE A 174 0.28 11.88 -3.68
C ILE A 174 0.28 12.44 -2.26
N ARG A 175 0.97 11.78 -1.33
CA ARG A 175 1.02 12.16 0.10
C ARG A 175 1.64 13.53 0.34
N GLU A 176 2.61 13.93 -0.47
CA GLU A 176 3.33 15.21 -0.35
C GLU A 176 2.55 16.40 -0.90
N ARG A 177 1.50 16.20 -1.70
CA ARG A 177 0.64 17.29 -2.19
C ARG A 177 -0.13 17.97 -1.07
N GLY A 178 -0.54 17.23 -0.03
CA GLY A 178 -1.38 17.72 1.05
C GLY A 178 -0.58 18.13 2.27
N GLN A 179 -0.91 19.29 2.83
CA GLN A 179 -0.38 19.74 4.13
C GLN A 179 -1.43 19.50 5.22
N PHE A 180 -0.99 19.02 6.38
CA PHE A 180 -1.87 18.82 7.51
C PHE A 180 -2.29 20.17 8.12
N ILE A 181 -3.59 20.41 8.19
CA ILE A 181 -4.21 21.55 8.86
C ILE A 181 -5.02 21.07 10.06
N ASN A 182 -5.10 21.88 11.12
CA ASN A 182 -5.94 21.58 12.27
C ASN A 182 -7.41 21.84 11.93
N VAL A 183 -8.27 20.89 12.27
CA VAL A 183 -9.70 20.90 11.99
C VAL A 183 -10.45 20.37 13.21
N THR A 184 -11.68 20.84 13.41
CA THR A 184 -12.59 20.34 14.44
C THR A 184 -13.78 19.64 13.81
N ALA A 185 -14.06 18.42 14.22
CA ALA A 185 -15.30 17.70 13.90
C ALA A 185 -16.34 17.99 14.99
N GLU A 186 -17.42 18.68 14.64
CA GLU A 186 -18.51 18.98 15.57
C GLU A 186 -19.36 17.73 15.81
N ASN A 187 -19.54 17.37 17.07
CA ASN A 187 -20.25 16.15 17.46
C ASN A 187 -19.70 14.90 16.73
N GLY A 188 -18.37 14.82 16.63
CA GLY A 188 -17.69 13.72 15.93
C GLY A 188 -17.90 13.67 14.42
N PHE A 189 -18.47 14.72 13.81
CA PHE A 189 -18.77 14.78 12.38
C PHE A 189 -18.07 15.98 11.69
N TYR A 190 -17.48 15.71 10.54
CA TYR A 190 -16.88 16.71 9.68
C TYR A 190 -17.22 16.43 8.21
N GLN A 191 -17.63 17.45 7.47
CA GLN A 191 -17.89 17.35 6.04
C GLN A 191 -16.91 18.23 5.27
N GLY A 192 -16.26 17.64 4.25
CA GLY A 192 -15.34 18.30 3.36
C GLY A 192 -15.76 18.23 1.90
N VAL A 193 -15.28 19.17 1.12
CA VAL A 193 -15.39 19.16 -0.34
C VAL A 193 -14.11 18.57 -0.92
N ALA A 194 -14.24 17.59 -1.81
CA ALA A 194 -13.12 17.07 -2.56
C ALA A 194 -12.97 17.83 -3.87
N GLU A 195 -11.82 18.41 -4.11
CA GLU A 195 -11.48 18.97 -5.42
C GLU A 195 -11.09 17.80 -6.36
N ASP A 196 -11.26 17.99 -7.67
CA ASP A 196 -10.95 16.93 -8.66
C ASP A 196 -9.50 16.42 -8.60
N LYS A 197 -8.59 17.28 -8.14
CA LYS A 197 -7.16 16.95 -7.94
C LYS A 197 -6.91 16.08 -6.71
N ASN A 198 -7.85 16.02 -5.75
CA ASN A 198 -7.66 15.27 -4.51
C ASN A 198 -7.92 13.78 -4.76
N GLU A 199 -6.92 12.97 -4.45
CA GLU A 199 -6.95 11.52 -4.64
C GLU A 199 -6.96 10.75 -3.33
N LEU A 200 -6.52 11.41 -2.23
CA LEU A 200 -6.33 10.81 -0.91
C LEU A 200 -6.65 11.82 0.20
N ILE A 201 -7.45 11.41 1.18
CA ILE A 201 -7.65 12.15 2.43
C ILE A 201 -6.83 11.46 3.53
N ARG A 202 -6.00 12.25 4.22
CA ARG A 202 -5.20 11.79 5.35
C ARG A 202 -5.69 12.45 6.62
N VAL A 203 -6.00 11.65 7.63
CA VAL A 203 -6.49 12.10 8.94
C VAL A 203 -5.47 11.68 9.99
N ARG A 204 -4.95 12.65 10.75
CA ARG A 204 -4.08 12.38 11.89
C ARG A 204 -4.82 12.70 13.17
N CYS A 205 -4.98 11.73 14.03
CA CYS A 205 -5.62 11.89 15.33
C CYS A 205 -4.85 11.13 16.43
N ARG A 206 -5.16 11.45 17.68
CA ARG A 206 -4.58 10.84 18.85
C ARG A 206 -5.27 9.50 19.13
N VAL A 207 -4.46 8.47 19.33
CA VAL A 207 -4.96 7.10 19.59
C VAL A 207 -5.41 6.94 21.05
N ASP A 208 -4.74 7.66 21.97
CA ASP A 208 -5.03 7.60 23.41
C ASP A 208 -6.41 8.14 23.80
N GLU A 209 -7.08 8.85 22.92
CA GLU A 209 -8.46 9.34 23.12
C GLU A 209 -9.55 8.30 22.82
N GLY A 210 -9.18 7.10 22.36
CA GLY A 210 -10.08 5.95 22.22
C GLY A 210 -11.11 6.04 21.10
N TYR A 211 -10.85 6.85 20.08
CA TYR A 211 -11.69 6.96 18.88
C TYR A 211 -10.87 6.80 17.59
N TYR A 212 -11.58 6.50 16.50
CA TYR A 212 -11.00 6.39 15.17
C TYR A 212 -11.92 7.01 14.11
N PRO A 213 -11.35 7.59 13.02
CA PRO A 213 -12.15 8.16 11.93
C PRO A 213 -12.62 7.07 10.98
N THR A 214 -13.82 7.27 10.44
CA THR A 214 -14.34 6.58 9.26
C THR A 214 -14.65 7.61 8.18
N LEU A 215 -14.49 7.26 6.90
CA LEU A 215 -14.81 8.15 5.80
C LEU A 215 -15.88 7.52 4.92
N SER A 216 -16.91 8.31 4.62
CA SER A 216 -17.89 8.03 3.57
C SER A 216 -17.92 9.19 2.58
N GLY A 217 -18.17 8.91 1.32
CA GLY A 217 -18.23 9.98 0.32
C GLY A 217 -18.00 9.52 -1.11
N ASN A 218 -17.87 10.50 -1.96
CA ASN A 218 -17.57 10.33 -3.38
C ASN A 218 -16.50 11.33 -3.83
N LYS A 219 -16.25 11.41 -5.13
CA LYS A 219 -15.23 12.33 -5.71
C LYS A 219 -15.47 13.82 -5.51
N TYR A 220 -16.65 14.23 -5.02
CA TYR A 220 -17.01 15.65 -4.84
C TYR A 220 -17.13 16.05 -3.37
N ARG A 221 -17.61 15.14 -2.53
CA ARG A 221 -17.85 15.40 -1.11
C ARG A 221 -17.48 14.18 -0.29
N TYR A 222 -16.89 14.39 0.87
CA TYR A 222 -16.64 13.35 1.85
C TYR A 222 -17.09 13.78 3.23
N ALA A 223 -17.46 12.81 4.03
CA ALA A 223 -17.81 13.00 5.44
C ALA A 223 -16.93 12.10 6.28
N LEU A 224 -16.30 12.67 7.29
CA LEU A 224 -15.59 11.96 8.35
C LEU A 224 -16.53 11.85 9.55
N ARG A 225 -16.60 10.65 10.11
CA ARG A 225 -17.27 10.37 11.37
C ARG A 225 -16.26 9.71 12.30
N PHE A 226 -16.14 10.27 13.51
CA PHE A 226 -15.33 9.68 14.55
C PHE A 226 -16.17 8.72 15.37
N MET A 227 -15.65 7.49 15.52
CA MET A 227 -16.30 6.38 16.18
C MET A 227 -15.53 6.02 17.44
N LEU A 228 -16.23 5.79 18.55
CA LEU A 228 -15.60 5.28 19.77
C LEU A 228 -15.15 3.82 19.56
N PHE A 229 -13.93 3.54 19.96
CA PHE A 229 -13.44 2.16 20.02
C PHE A 229 -13.95 1.51 21.31
N THR A 230 -15.04 0.76 21.20
CA THR A 230 -15.62 0.01 22.33
C THR A 230 -15.52 -1.48 22.06
N THR A 231 -15.19 -2.25 23.09
CA THR A 231 -15.15 -3.72 23.04
C THR A 231 -16.47 -4.35 23.52
N ASN A 232 -17.47 -3.51 23.86
CA ASN A 232 -18.75 -3.96 24.39
C ASN A 232 -19.74 -4.32 23.28
N GLU A 233 -20.74 -5.16 23.61
CA GLU A 233 -21.72 -5.77 22.70
C GLU A 233 -22.59 -4.79 21.88
N ASN A 234 -22.60 -3.51 22.24
CA ASN A 234 -23.43 -2.49 21.57
C ASN A 234 -22.80 -1.87 20.30
N GLY A 235 -21.68 -2.40 19.82
CA GLY A 235 -21.02 -1.90 18.62
C GLY A 235 -20.34 -0.55 18.80
N SER A 236 -19.70 -0.06 17.74
CA SER A 236 -19.05 1.26 17.74
C SER A 236 -20.11 2.36 17.71
N SER A 237 -20.17 3.21 18.75
CA SER A 237 -21.02 4.40 18.78
C SER A 237 -20.29 5.62 18.17
N ALA A 238 -21.05 6.53 17.56
CA ALA A 238 -20.47 7.79 17.10
C ALA A 238 -20.08 8.67 18.29
N MET A 239 -18.98 9.43 18.13
CA MET A 239 -18.62 10.47 19.10
C MET A 239 -19.66 11.58 19.10
N GLU A 240 -20.10 12.01 20.27
CA GLU A 240 -21.04 13.14 20.46
C GLU A 240 -20.31 14.43 20.84
N ASN A 241 -19.02 14.35 21.17
CA ASN A 241 -18.19 15.50 21.52
C ASN A 241 -17.45 16.06 20.31
N HIS A 242 -16.94 17.30 20.46
CA HIS A 242 -16.04 17.88 19.47
C HIS A 242 -14.70 17.13 19.46
N VAL A 243 -14.22 16.79 18.25
CA VAL A 243 -12.94 16.10 18.04
C VAL A 243 -11.99 17.00 17.28
N GLN A 244 -10.82 17.27 17.88
CA GLN A 244 -9.73 17.96 17.19
C GLN A 244 -8.82 16.97 16.49
N PHE A 245 -8.55 17.21 15.22
CA PHE A 245 -7.70 16.35 14.40
C PHE A 245 -6.97 17.16 13.34
N GLN A 246 -6.04 16.51 12.64
CA GLN A 246 -5.38 17.14 11.49
C GLN A 246 -5.82 16.43 10.21
N LEU A 247 -6.07 17.24 9.18
CA LEU A 247 -6.55 16.81 7.87
C LEU A 247 -5.57 17.24 6.79
N ALA A 248 -5.22 16.36 5.87
CA ALA A 248 -4.55 16.70 4.63
C ALA A 248 -5.35 16.13 3.45
N ALA A 249 -5.66 16.98 2.49
CA ALA A 249 -6.26 16.62 1.20
C ALA A 249 -5.14 16.58 0.14
N CYS A 250 -4.89 15.37 -0.41
CA CYS A 250 -3.76 15.07 -1.27
C CYS A 250 -4.18 14.72 -2.70
#